data_1e5de37f7ec08ca832b10f16b788a17c
#
_entry.id   1e5de37f7ec08ca832b10f16b788a17c
#
_cell.length_a   1.000
_cell.length_b   1.000
_cell.length_c   1.000
_cell.angle_alpha   90.00
_cell.angle_beta   90.00
_cell.angle_gamma   90.00
#
_symmetry.space_group_name_H-M   'P 1'
#
loop_
_entity.id
_entity.type
_entity.pdbx_description
1 polymer ?
#
loop_
_entity_poly.entity_id
_entity_poly.type
_entity_poly.pdbx_seq_one_letter_code
_entity_poly.pdbx_strand_id
1 'polypeptide(L)'
;MRLRERPATPPPPTLPEQSARTRPVVLATMAVPFEPDALRVALGAALESRAPLIVVDAVELPLWPQSIATRHADTELESDRACIRESVDQAAALGLHVEHLRVRSPHPIDALLEVAGEREAGLLVFGPDRGRLRPRSFARMVRRIRRRASCLLWVAGEGP
;
A
#
# COMPACT_ATOMS: atom_id res chain seq x y z
N MET A 1 -65.68 -29.24 -12.73
CA MET A 1 -64.33 -29.51 -13.22
C MET A 1 -63.44 -28.42 -12.66
N ARG A 2 -62.67 -28.75 -11.60
CA ARG A 2 -61.81 -27.79 -10.89
C ARG A 2 -60.40 -27.97 -11.45
N LEU A 3 -59.90 -26.92 -12.14
CA LEU A 3 -58.52 -26.84 -12.55
C LEU A 3 -57.61 -26.73 -11.30
N ARG A 4 -56.75 -27.72 -11.12
CA ARG A 4 -55.69 -27.66 -10.11
C ARG A 4 -54.62 -26.72 -10.60
N GLU A 5 -54.48 -25.60 -9.90
CA GLU A 5 -53.27 -24.70 -10.05
C GLU A 5 -52.05 -25.49 -9.68
N ARG A 6 -51.08 -25.55 -10.57
CA ARG A 6 -49.71 -26.04 -10.30
C ARG A 6 -49.04 -25.07 -9.33
N PRO A 7 -48.43 -25.54 -8.24
CA PRO A 7 -47.64 -24.67 -7.42
C PRO A 7 -46.41 -24.15 -8.22
N ALA A 8 -46.22 -22.85 -8.17
CA ALA A 8 -45.07 -22.20 -8.78
C ALA A 8 -43.77 -22.74 -8.19
N THR A 9 -42.88 -23.23 -9.05
CA THR A 9 -41.52 -23.65 -8.63
C THR A 9 -40.81 -22.45 -8.06
N PRO A 10 -40.27 -22.53 -6.81
CA PRO A 10 -39.48 -21.43 -6.25
C PRO A 10 -38.26 -21.16 -7.13
N PRO A 11 -37.85 -19.90 -7.29
CA PRO A 11 -36.65 -19.58 -8.06
C PRO A 11 -35.44 -20.27 -7.39
N PRO A 12 -34.44 -20.68 -8.19
CA PRO A 12 -33.23 -21.29 -7.65
C PRO A 12 -32.56 -20.31 -6.66
N PRO A 13 -31.96 -20.81 -5.57
CA PRO A 13 -31.26 -19.95 -4.65
C PRO A 13 -30.17 -19.21 -5.39
N THR A 14 -30.25 -17.88 -5.42
CA THR A 14 -29.18 -17.02 -5.89
C THR A 14 -28.00 -17.28 -4.97
N LEU A 15 -27.00 -18.01 -5.47
CA LEU A 15 -25.72 -18.12 -4.78
C LEU A 15 -25.24 -16.69 -4.51
N PRO A 16 -24.83 -16.34 -3.29
CA PRO A 16 -24.22 -15.06 -3.06
C PRO A 16 -23.03 -15.01 -4.02
N GLU A 17 -23.03 -14.03 -4.92
CA GLU A 17 -21.84 -13.64 -5.64
C GLU A 17 -20.81 -13.34 -4.54
N GLN A 18 -19.98 -14.32 -4.25
CA GLN A 18 -18.72 -14.10 -3.59
C GLN A 18 -17.93 -13.24 -4.58
N SER A 19 -18.14 -11.93 -4.48
CA SER A 19 -17.18 -10.96 -5.01
C SER A 19 -15.84 -11.44 -4.48
N ALA A 20 -15.07 -12.09 -5.32
CA ALA A 20 -13.71 -12.47 -4.98
C ALA A 20 -13.07 -11.18 -4.51
N ARG A 21 -12.91 -11.02 -3.19
CA ARG A 21 -12.33 -9.81 -2.60
C ARG A 21 -10.94 -9.70 -3.18
N THR A 22 -10.79 -8.85 -4.18
CA THR A 22 -9.50 -8.57 -4.77
C THR A 22 -8.62 -8.01 -3.67
N ARG A 23 -7.56 -8.76 -3.34
CA ARG A 23 -6.63 -8.35 -2.29
C ARG A 23 -5.94 -7.07 -2.71
N PRO A 24 -5.87 -6.05 -1.86
CA PRO A 24 -5.29 -4.78 -2.20
C PRO A 24 -3.80 -4.88 -2.53
N VAL A 25 -3.33 -3.96 -3.35
CA VAL A 25 -1.92 -3.68 -3.55
C VAL A 25 -1.52 -2.60 -2.55
N VAL A 26 -0.48 -2.84 -1.76
CA VAL A 26 0.10 -1.86 -0.85
C VAL A 26 1.38 -1.30 -1.48
N LEU A 27 1.42 0.01 -1.68
CA LEU A 27 2.62 0.75 -2.10
C LEU A 27 3.16 1.51 -0.90
N ALA A 28 4.39 1.21 -0.49
CA ALA A 28 4.95 1.73 0.75
C ALA A 28 6.25 2.48 0.56
N THR A 29 6.41 3.57 1.33
CA THR A 29 7.63 4.35 1.44
C THR A 29 7.95 4.70 2.89
N MET A 30 9.13 5.30 3.11
CA MET A 30 9.67 5.70 4.42
C MET A 30 9.84 7.22 4.49
N ALA A 31 8.73 7.96 4.41
CA ALA A 31 8.69 9.43 4.42
C ALA A 31 9.58 10.08 3.34
N VAL A 32 9.84 9.38 2.26
CA VAL A 32 10.56 9.85 1.08
C VAL A 32 9.74 9.56 -0.18
N PRO A 33 9.97 10.24 -1.31
CA PRO A 33 9.30 9.95 -2.57
C PRO A 33 9.42 8.48 -2.98
N PHE A 34 8.56 8.05 -3.89
CA PHE A 34 8.65 6.72 -4.47
C PHE A 34 9.68 6.66 -5.60
N GLU A 35 10.37 5.53 -5.68
CA GLU A 35 11.06 5.17 -6.92
C GLU A 35 10.04 5.04 -8.06
N PRO A 36 10.33 5.60 -9.26
CA PRO A 36 9.40 5.55 -10.39
C PRO A 36 8.97 4.13 -10.76
N ASP A 37 9.89 3.18 -10.68
CA ASP A 37 9.61 1.78 -10.98
C ASP A 37 8.65 1.15 -9.96
N ALA A 38 8.76 1.49 -8.69
CA ALA A 38 7.85 1.02 -7.66
C ALA A 38 6.42 1.53 -7.91
N LEU A 39 6.29 2.81 -8.22
CA LEU A 39 5.01 3.40 -8.56
C LEU A 39 4.41 2.71 -9.79
N ARG A 40 5.18 2.51 -10.85
CA ARG A 40 4.74 1.82 -12.07
C ARG A 40 4.28 0.39 -11.80
N VAL A 41 5.03 -0.37 -11.00
CA VAL A 41 4.69 -1.75 -10.64
C VAL A 41 3.40 -1.81 -9.82
N ALA A 42 3.26 -0.94 -8.81
CA ALA A 42 2.07 -0.90 -7.98
C ALA A 42 0.80 -0.51 -8.76
N LEU A 43 0.90 0.53 -9.60
CA LEU A 43 -0.20 0.96 -10.46
C LEU A 43 -0.59 -0.11 -11.47
N GLY A 44 0.39 -0.72 -12.15
CA GLY A 44 0.16 -1.81 -13.09
C GLY A 44 -0.54 -3.00 -12.43
N ALA A 45 -0.03 -3.46 -11.29
CA ALA A 45 -0.61 -4.58 -10.55
C ALA A 45 -2.05 -4.27 -10.08
N ALA A 46 -2.31 -3.06 -9.57
CA ALA A 46 -3.64 -2.66 -9.12
C ALA A 46 -4.64 -2.58 -10.29
N LEU A 47 -4.23 -2.01 -11.43
CA LEU A 47 -5.07 -1.92 -12.63
C LEU A 47 -5.38 -3.31 -13.22
N GLU A 48 -4.37 -4.16 -13.40
CA GLU A 48 -4.53 -5.50 -13.96
C GLU A 48 -5.42 -6.39 -13.11
N SER A 49 -5.23 -6.34 -11.78
CA SER A 49 -6.03 -7.14 -10.84
C SER A 49 -7.35 -6.49 -10.45
N ARG A 50 -7.63 -5.25 -10.88
CA ARG A 50 -8.76 -4.44 -10.42
C ARG A 50 -8.83 -4.33 -8.90
N ALA A 51 -7.68 -4.31 -8.26
CA ALA A 51 -7.55 -4.23 -6.82
C ALA A 51 -7.46 -2.77 -6.35
N PRO A 52 -7.92 -2.45 -5.14
CA PRO A 52 -7.66 -1.16 -4.53
C PRO A 52 -6.16 -0.98 -4.27
N LEU A 53 -5.69 0.25 -4.34
CA LEU A 53 -4.33 0.65 -4.01
C LEU A 53 -4.32 1.31 -2.64
N ILE A 54 -3.47 0.83 -1.75
CA ILE A 54 -3.23 1.45 -0.45
C ILE A 54 -1.82 2.02 -0.46
N VAL A 55 -1.71 3.33 -0.40
CA VAL A 55 -0.42 4.03 -0.30
C VAL A 55 -0.09 4.24 1.17
N VAL A 56 1.05 3.72 1.61
CA VAL A 56 1.49 3.83 3.01
C VAL A 56 2.77 4.65 3.08
N ASP A 57 2.69 5.79 3.75
CA ASP A 57 3.83 6.64 4.11
C ASP A 57 4.19 6.36 5.57
N ALA A 58 5.22 5.56 5.78
CA ALA A 58 5.70 5.20 7.12
C ALA A 58 6.75 6.20 7.62
N VAL A 59 6.48 6.80 8.77
CA VAL A 59 7.33 7.84 9.37
C VAL A 59 7.89 7.34 10.69
N GLU A 60 9.20 7.37 10.83
CA GLU A 60 9.86 7.05 12.08
C GLU A 60 9.66 8.18 13.10
N LEU A 61 9.12 7.83 14.27
CA LEU A 61 9.06 8.74 15.41
C LEU A 61 10.33 8.56 16.23
N PRO A 62 11.09 9.65 16.46
CA PRO A 62 12.24 9.58 17.36
C PRO A 62 11.76 9.29 18.80
N LEU A 63 12.44 8.38 19.47
CA LEU A 63 12.16 8.03 20.88
C LEU A 63 12.50 9.17 21.88
N TRP A 64 13.22 10.18 21.41
CA TRP A 64 13.65 11.33 22.22
C TRP A 64 13.17 12.62 21.56
N PRO A 65 12.71 13.63 22.35
CA PRO A 65 12.38 14.92 21.81
C PRO A 65 13.64 15.57 21.25
N GLN A 66 13.73 15.64 19.93
CA GLN A 66 14.82 16.34 19.28
C GLN A 66 14.61 17.84 19.43
N SER A 67 15.62 18.52 19.99
CA SER A 67 15.64 19.97 20.11
C SER A 67 15.62 20.65 18.73
N ILE A 68 14.84 21.59 18.60
CA ILE A 68 14.55 22.79 17.77
C ILE A 68 15.52 23.13 16.58
N ALA A 69 16.35 22.27 16.07
CA ALA A 69 17.33 22.58 15.03
C ALA A 69 16.92 22.09 13.64
N THR A 70 15.69 22.43 13.13
CA THR A 70 15.33 21.86 11.82
C THR A 70 14.31 22.64 11.01
N ARG A 71 14.49 23.94 10.80
CA ARG A 71 13.69 24.65 9.77
C ARG A 71 13.98 24.16 8.35
N HIS A 72 15.17 23.65 8.07
CA HIS A 72 15.52 23.08 6.75
C HIS A 72 14.96 21.67 6.56
N ALA A 73 14.91 20.85 7.60
CA ALA A 73 14.29 19.53 7.55
C ALA A 73 12.78 19.61 7.31
N ASP A 74 12.10 20.64 7.79
CA ASP A 74 10.67 20.82 7.59
C ASP A 74 10.33 21.10 6.12
N THR A 75 11.17 21.84 5.40
CA THR A 75 10.95 22.15 3.97
C THR A 75 11.17 20.95 3.07
N GLU A 76 12.20 20.13 3.33
CA GLU A 76 12.41 18.88 2.60
C GLU A 76 11.27 17.89 2.86
N LEU A 77 10.83 17.76 4.11
CA LEU A 77 9.68 16.92 4.48
C LEU A 77 8.39 17.35 3.79
N GLU A 78 8.14 18.65 3.63
CA GLU A 78 6.97 19.15 2.91
C GLU A 78 7.05 18.84 1.40
N SER A 79 8.22 18.98 0.79
CA SER A 79 8.44 18.63 -0.60
C SER A 79 8.21 17.12 -0.83
N ASP A 80 8.78 16.28 0.02
CA ASP A 80 8.60 14.83 -0.07
C ASP A 80 7.12 14.41 0.12
N ARG A 81 6.42 15.05 1.03
CA ARG A 81 4.96 14.87 1.20
C ARG A 81 4.17 15.29 -0.04
N ALA A 82 4.56 16.38 -0.68
CA ALA A 82 3.91 16.82 -1.92
C ALA A 82 4.10 15.79 -3.04
N CYS A 83 5.30 15.23 -3.20
CA CYS A 83 5.57 14.17 -4.18
C CYS A 83 4.75 12.90 -3.91
N ILE A 84 4.60 12.49 -2.64
CA ILE A 84 3.78 11.34 -2.29
C ILE A 84 2.30 11.60 -2.61
N ARG A 85 1.78 12.79 -2.29
CA ARG A 85 0.41 13.18 -2.66
C ARG A 85 0.18 13.19 -4.16
N GLU A 86 1.12 13.71 -4.92
CA GLU A 86 1.06 13.69 -6.38
C GLU A 86 0.96 12.26 -6.94
N SER A 87 1.69 11.31 -6.36
CA SER A 87 1.58 9.90 -6.73
C SER A 87 0.20 9.32 -6.41
N VAL A 88 -0.41 9.70 -5.29
CA VAL A 88 -1.79 9.33 -4.91
C VAL A 88 -2.80 9.90 -5.91
N ASP A 89 -2.66 11.19 -6.25
CA ASP A 89 -3.53 11.88 -7.20
C ASP A 89 -3.42 11.26 -8.60
N GLN A 90 -2.21 10.90 -9.03
CA GLN A 90 -1.98 10.19 -10.28
C GLN A 90 -2.70 8.84 -10.32
N ALA A 91 -2.62 8.06 -9.25
CA ALA A 91 -3.31 6.78 -9.15
C ALA A 91 -4.84 6.94 -9.20
N ALA A 92 -5.39 7.94 -8.51
CA ALA A 92 -6.81 8.26 -8.53
C ALA A 92 -7.27 8.70 -9.93
N ALA A 93 -6.46 9.49 -10.64
CA ALA A 93 -6.73 9.93 -12.01
C ALA A 93 -6.80 8.76 -13.01
N LEU A 94 -6.12 7.65 -12.72
CA LEU A 94 -6.22 6.40 -13.50
C LEU A 94 -7.47 5.57 -13.19
N GLY A 95 -8.33 6.05 -12.29
CA GLY A 95 -9.58 5.38 -11.92
C GLY A 95 -9.42 4.31 -10.83
N LEU A 96 -8.26 4.24 -10.17
CA LEU A 96 -8.05 3.35 -9.04
C LEU A 96 -8.77 3.87 -7.78
N HIS A 97 -9.30 2.94 -7.00
CA HIS A 97 -9.70 3.24 -5.62
C HIS A 97 -8.43 3.32 -4.77
N VAL A 98 -8.10 4.51 -4.30
CA VAL A 98 -6.85 4.78 -3.57
C VAL A 98 -7.15 5.18 -2.13
N GLU A 99 -6.51 4.52 -1.17
CA GLU A 99 -6.45 4.92 0.22
C GLU A 99 -5.03 5.38 0.54
N HIS A 100 -4.86 6.54 1.16
CA HIS A 100 -3.56 7.05 1.59
C HIS A 100 -3.48 7.04 3.12
N LEU A 101 -2.54 6.29 3.65
CA LEU A 101 -2.27 6.15 5.07
C LEU A 101 -0.90 6.70 5.42
N ARG A 102 -0.86 7.58 6.41
CA ARG A 102 0.38 8.02 7.02
C ARG A 102 0.52 7.39 8.39
N VAL A 103 1.50 6.51 8.54
CA VAL A 103 1.72 5.75 9.78
C VAL A 103 2.95 6.30 10.50
N ARG A 104 2.78 6.75 11.73
CA ARG A 104 3.86 7.24 12.58
C ARG A 104 4.15 6.23 13.67
N SER A 105 5.37 5.72 13.71
CA SER A 105 5.77 4.69 14.67
C SER A 105 7.26 4.75 14.99
N PRO A 106 7.67 4.41 16.23
CA PRO A 106 9.08 4.15 16.51
C PRO A 106 9.65 2.96 15.74
N HIS A 107 8.75 2.09 15.25
CA HIS A 107 9.09 0.91 14.45
C HIS A 107 8.29 0.91 13.14
N PRO A 108 8.62 1.82 12.20
CA PRO A 108 7.79 2.08 11.03
C PRO A 108 7.61 0.86 10.10
N ILE A 109 8.61 -0.01 10.00
CA ILE A 109 8.49 -1.25 9.21
C ILE A 109 7.49 -2.22 9.83
N ASP A 110 7.44 -2.34 11.15
CA ASP A 110 6.47 -3.21 11.81
C ASP A 110 5.05 -2.69 11.62
N ALA A 111 4.87 -1.38 11.77
CA ALA A 111 3.58 -0.74 11.53
C ALA A 111 3.11 -0.87 10.07
N LEU A 112 4.04 -0.77 9.11
CA LEU A 112 3.75 -1.04 7.70
C LEU A 112 3.28 -2.48 7.48
N LEU A 113 3.97 -3.45 8.08
CA LEU A 113 3.63 -4.86 7.95
C LEU A 113 2.28 -5.19 8.63
N GLU A 114 1.98 -4.53 9.73
CA GLU A 114 0.68 -4.61 10.40
C GLU A 114 -0.44 -4.12 9.49
N VAL A 115 -0.29 -2.94 8.87
CA VAL A 115 -1.26 -2.44 7.88
C VAL A 115 -1.43 -3.42 6.72
N ALA A 116 -0.35 -3.94 6.16
CA ALA A 116 -0.42 -4.90 5.06
C ALA A 116 -1.15 -6.20 5.48
N GLY A 117 -0.94 -6.67 6.70
CA GLY A 117 -1.61 -7.85 7.27
C GLY A 117 -3.09 -7.59 7.54
N GLU A 118 -3.45 -6.49 8.22
CA GLU A 118 -4.84 -6.12 8.53
C GLU A 118 -5.70 -5.92 7.28
N ARG A 119 -5.08 -5.41 6.22
CA ARG A 119 -5.74 -5.20 4.93
C ARG A 119 -5.73 -6.44 4.03
N GLU A 120 -5.16 -7.55 4.50
CA GLU A 120 -5.03 -8.78 3.71
C GLU A 120 -4.39 -8.53 2.34
N ALA A 121 -3.32 -7.73 2.29
CA ALA A 121 -2.65 -7.35 1.07
C ALA A 121 -2.26 -8.56 0.22
N GLY A 122 -2.48 -8.48 -1.09
CA GLY A 122 -2.02 -9.48 -2.05
C GLY A 122 -0.58 -9.23 -2.49
N LEU A 123 -0.21 -7.96 -2.60
CA LEU A 123 1.12 -7.52 -3.00
C LEU A 123 1.54 -6.31 -2.14
N LEU A 124 2.75 -6.38 -1.62
CA LEU A 124 3.44 -5.25 -0.99
C LEU A 124 4.57 -4.79 -1.91
N VAL A 125 4.48 -3.58 -2.40
CA VAL A 125 5.53 -2.89 -3.17
C VAL A 125 6.25 -1.94 -2.21
N PHE A 126 7.49 -2.26 -1.84
CA PHE A 126 8.32 -1.40 -1.01
C PHE A 126 9.27 -0.61 -1.89
N GLY A 127 8.96 0.66 -2.09
CA GLY A 127 9.59 1.49 -3.10
C GLY A 127 9.98 2.89 -2.68
N PRO A 128 10.68 3.09 -1.54
CA PRO A 128 11.24 4.39 -1.22
C PRO A 128 12.37 4.76 -2.18
N ASP A 129 12.51 6.05 -2.48
CA ASP A 129 13.65 6.59 -3.22
C ASP A 129 14.94 6.24 -2.48
N ARG A 130 15.73 5.36 -3.09
CA ARG A 130 17.00 4.87 -2.52
C ARG A 130 18.06 5.95 -2.41
N GLY A 131 18.01 6.96 -3.26
CA GLY A 131 18.92 8.11 -3.20
C GLY A 131 18.75 8.94 -1.93
N ARG A 132 17.59 8.83 -1.29
CA ARG A 132 17.24 9.54 -0.05
C ARG A 132 17.49 8.72 1.22
N LEU A 133 17.83 7.44 1.09
CA LEU A 133 18.04 6.52 2.20
C LEU A 133 19.50 6.05 2.30
N ARG A 134 19.96 5.82 3.52
CA ARG A 134 21.28 5.21 3.74
C ARG A 134 21.23 3.73 3.29
N PRO A 135 22.17 3.24 2.44
CA PRO A 135 22.15 1.88 1.89
C PRO A 135 22.01 0.79 2.96
N ARG A 136 22.74 0.92 4.08
CA ARG A 136 22.66 -0.05 5.20
C ARG A 136 21.29 -0.06 5.88
N SER A 137 20.66 1.11 6.01
CA SER A 137 19.32 1.21 6.58
C SER A 137 18.29 0.58 5.66
N PHE A 138 18.37 0.86 4.36
CA PHE A 138 17.52 0.25 3.35
C PHE A 138 17.64 -1.29 3.37
N ALA A 139 18.86 -1.83 3.33
CA ALA A 139 19.09 -3.27 3.37
C ALA A 139 18.52 -3.94 4.64
N ARG A 140 18.60 -3.25 5.79
CA ARG A 140 18.03 -3.74 7.06
C ARG A 140 16.50 -3.77 7.00
N MET A 141 15.88 -2.73 6.46
CA MET A 141 14.42 -2.65 6.28
C MET A 141 13.93 -3.76 5.37
N VAL A 142 14.54 -3.92 4.20
CA VAL A 142 14.20 -4.98 3.24
C VAL A 142 14.30 -6.37 3.86
N ARG A 143 15.38 -6.64 4.60
CA ARG A 143 15.55 -7.92 5.30
C ARG A 143 14.44 -8.17 6.32
N ARG A 144 14.02 -7.13 7.06
CA ARG A 144 12.93 -7.24 8.04
C ARG A 144 11.61 -7.51 7.34
N ILE A 145 11.32 -6.79 6.25
CA ILE A 145 10.10 -6.98 5.46
C ILE A 145 10.04 -8.41 4.91
N ARG A 146 11.10 -8.89 4.29
CA ARG A 146 11.17 -10.25 3.72
C ARG A 146 10.90 -11.36 4.74
N ARG A 147 11.35 -11.17 5.98
CA ARG A 147 11.16 -12.17 7.04
C ARG A 147 9.74 -12.22 7.57
N ARG A 148 8.97 -11.16 7.42
CA ARG A 148 7.69 -10.99 8.10
C ARG A 148 6.50 -10.74 7.19
N ALA A 149 6.73 -10.40 5.92
CA ALA A 149 5.65 -10.21 4.96
C ALA A 149 4.92 -11.54 4.73
N SER A 150 3.59 -11.49 4.82
CA SER A 150 2.69 -12.62 4.57
C SER A 150 2.08 -12.60 3.15
N CYS A 151 2.50 -11.67 2.31
CA CYS A 151 2.04 -11.47 0.94
C CYS A 151 3.21 -11.46 -0.05
N LEU A 152 2.91 -11.39 -1.34
CA LEU A 152 3.94 -11.16 -2.35
C LEU A 152 4.67 -9.85 -2.07
N LEU A 153 5.97 -9.85 -2.27
CA LEU A 153 6.82 -8.68 -2.03
C LEU A 153 7.59 -8.31 -3.30
N TRP A 154 7.51 -7.04 -3.65
CA TRP A 154 8.38 -6.42 -4.64
C TRP A 154 9.16 -5.27 -3.97
N VAL A 155 10.46 -5.15 -4.28
CA VAL A 155 11.35 -4.15 -3.67
C VAL A 155 12.04 -3.35 -4.76
N ALA A 156 12.03 -2.03 -4.64
CA ALA A 156 12.68 -1.14 -5.58
C ALA A 156 14.19 -1.38 -5.68
N GLY A 157 14.70 -1.42 -6.91
CA GLY A 157 16.12 -1.57 -7.21
C GLY A 157 16.70 -2.95 -6.95
N GLU A 158 15.88 -3.93 -6.67
CA GLU A 158 16.22 -5.35 -6.78
C GLU A 158 15.62 -5.84 -8.10
N GLY A 159 16.46 -5.92 -9.13
CA GLY A 159 16.07 -6.51 -10.41
C GLY A 159 15.69 -7.98 -10.25
N PRO A 160 14.97 -8.54 -11.25
CA PRO A 160 14.63 -9.94 -11.27
C PRO A 160 15.86 -10.81 -11.27
#